data_b0bdda2810eebb2cba1fbafcf8947ef6
#
_entry.id   b0bdda2810eebb2cba1fbafcf8947ef6
#
_cell.length_a   1.000
_cell.length_b   1.000
_cell.length_c   1.000
_cell.angle_alpha   90.00
_cell.angle_beta   90.00
_cell.angle_gamma   90.00
#
_symmetry.space_group_name_H-M   'P 1'
#
loop_
_entity.id
_entity.type
_entity.pdbx_description
1 polymer ?
#
loop_
_entity_poly.entity_id
_entity_poly.type
_entity_poly.pdbx_seq_one_letter_code
_entity_poly.pdbx_strand_id
1 'polypeptide(L)'
;MKFINRKKELSSLNDWWTSSEPQFVVIYGRRRIGKTELIKQFIKDKPHIYFLAQQISEQENLKTLGKLVGEYFDDLILKEKGFDSWAIFFEYIKKHVGQRLILAIDEFPYLAESNKSISSIFQAGWDEDWKDLPIVLILCGSSVAMMEREVLSSKAALYGRRTGQIRLNPFSFYEASEFFPGKCFEEQLKYFTVMGGNPGYLSRINQERTFEDNITQLILSPASPLYSEVEFLLREELREPRNYLAILKAIALNKTRISEIVNETGFEKSILHKYLFILEDLQLVHKEYPVTEKNPLKSKKGLYKLQDQFFKFWFRYVLPNKSRIEEGKIRPVLESINSDLTSLVAENYELIAREILRMNEDKIFSFDTIGRWWDRNEEIDVVALNEKESKILFGEVKWSIRPVGIDIMEDLKRKARCVEWKKEERQEYYCLFSRSGFTEALIK
;
A
#
# COMPACT_ATOMS: atom_id res chain seq x y z
N MET A 1 -5.67 -2.42 -20.76
CA MET A 1 -6.06 -3.04 -19.46
C MET A 1 -7.23 -2.24 -18.91
N LYS A 2 -8.26 -2.86 -18.33
CA LYS A 2 -9.38 -2.13 -17.73
C LYS A 2 -8.90 -1.47 -16.44
N PHE A 3 -9.18 -0.18 -16.24
CA PHE A 3 -8.94 0.51 -14.97
C PHE A 3 -9.90 -0.04 -13.90
N ILE A 4 -9.36 -0.38 -12.74
CA ILE A 4 -10.12 -1.06 -11.68
C ILE A 4 -10.09 -0.19 -10.43
N ASN A 5 -11.27 0.01 -9.84
CA ASN A 5 -11.50 0.72 -8.57
C ASN A 5 -10.95 2.17 -8.53
N ARG A 6 -10.35 2.60 -7.42
CA ARG A 6 -9.83 3.97 -7.16
C ARG A 6 -10.92 5.04 -7.22
N LYS A 7 -12.15 4.69 -6.85
CA LYS A 7 -13.31 5.61 -6.91
C LYS A 7 -13.13 6.82 -5.98
N LYS A 8 -12.55 6.60 -4.80
CA LYS A 8 -12.31 7.66 -3.80
C LYS A 8 -11.26 8.65 -4.31
N GLU A 9 -10.16 8.13 -4.82
CA GLU A 9 -9.07 8.94 -5.36
C GLU A 9 -9.51 9.74 -6.59
N LEU A 10 -10.26 9.11 -7.51
CA LEU A 10 -10.85 9.81 -8.65
C LEU A 10 -11.87 10.87 -8.24
N SER A 11 -12.68 10.61 -7.22
CA SER A 11 -13.60 11.62 -6.67
C SER A 11 -12.84 12.83 -6.16
N SER A 12 -11.83 12.64 -5.31
CA SER A 12 -11.00 13.73 -4.80
C SER A 12 -10.31 14.52 -5.92
N LEU A 13 -9.78 13.84 -6.96
CA LEU A 13 -9.19 14.50 -8.12
C LEU A 13 -10.23 15.32 -8.90
N ASN A 14 -11.45 14.83 -9.04
CA ASN A 14 -12.54 15.56 -9.69
C ASN A 14 -13.01 16.75 -8.86
N ASP A 15 -13.06 16.64 -7.52
CA ASP A 15 -13.39 17.76 -6.64
C ASP A 15 -12.36 18.90 -6.79
N TRP A 16 -11.07 18.59 -6.87
CA TRP A 16 -10.02 19.58 -7.14
C TRP A 16 -10.11 20.13 -8.56
N TRP A 17 -10.47 19.32 -9.54
CA TRP A 17 -10.67 19.79 -10.92
C TRP A 17 -11.82 20.79 -11.05
N THR A 18 -12.91 20.57 -10.34
CA THR A 18 -14.11 21.43 -10.37
C THR A 18 -14.01 22.67 -9.49
N SER A 19 -13.03 22.73 -8.60
CA SER A 19 -12.75 23.93 -7.80
C SER A 19 -12.37 25.12 -8.68
N SER A 20 -12.80 26.32 -8.35
CA SER A 20 -12.39 27.56 -9.03
C SER A 20 -10.94 27.94 -8.74
N GLU A 21 -10.43 27.51 -7.60
CA GLU A 21 -9.09 27.86 -7.12
C GLU A 21 -8.01 26.99 -7.80
N PRO A 22 -6.78 27.52 -7.96
CA PRO A 22 -5.62 26.74 -8.38
C PRO A 22 -5.38 25.58 -7.43
N GLN A 23 -4.96 24.44 -7.97
CA GLN A 23 -4.73 23.24 -7.18
C GLN A 23 -3.32 22.72 -7.34
N PHE A 24 -2.67 22.43 -6.23
CA PHE A 24 -1.39 21.74 -6.20
C PHE A 24 -1.55 20.39 -5.48
N VAL A 25 -1.61 19.33 -6.24
CA VAL A 25 -1.89 17.98 -5.76
C VAL A 25 -0.64 17.11 -5.82
N VAL A 26 -0.41 16.33 -4.77
CA VAL A 26 0.70 15.38 -4.71
C VAL A 26 0.16 13.96 -4.68
N ILE A 27 0.60 13.12 -5.64
CA ILE A 27 0.24 11.70 -5.71
C ILE A 27 1.50 10.87 -5.48
N TYR A 28 1.51 10.03 -4.45
CA TYR A 28 2.68 9.21 -4.14
C TYR A 28 2.30 7.84 -3.60
N GLY A 29 3.24 6.94 -3.58
CA GLY A 29 3.06 5.56 -3.15
C GLY A 29 4.03 4.64 -3.86
N ARG A 30 4.15 3.41 -3.40
CA ARG A 30 5.12 2.43 -3.90
C ARG A 30 4.99 2.20 -5.41
N ARG A 31 6.03 1.65 -6.02
CA ARG A 31 5.99 1.24 -7.44
C ARG A 31 4.88 0.23 -7.71
N ARG A 32 4.35 0.27 -8.94
CA ARG A 32 3.31 -0.63 -9.47
C ARG A 32 1.96 -0.53 -8.76
N ILE A 33 1.76 0.48 -7.89
CA ILE A 33 0.49 0.69 -7.17
C ILE A 33 -0.59 1.37 -8.03
N GLY A 34 -0.28 1.73 -9.29
CA GLY A 34 -1.24 2.30 -10.23
C GLY A 34 -1.32 3.83 -10.24
N LYS A 35 -0.29 4.56 -9.78
CA LYS A 35 -0.26 6.04 -9.81
C LYS A 35 -0.45 6.61 -11.21
N THR A 36 0.40 6.19 -12.14
CA THR A 36 0.36 6.59 -13.55
C THR A 36 -1.00 6.29 -14.19
N GLU A 37 -1.57 5.11 -13.92
CA GLU A 37 -2.88 4.74 -14.46
C GLU A 37 -4.01 5.60 -13.86
N LEU A 38 -3.91 5.96 -12.57
CA LEU A 38 -4.85 6.89 -11.93
C LEU A 38 -4.82 8.27 -12.61
N ILE A 39 -3.62 8.81 -12.84
CA ILE A 39 -3.44 10.11 -13.51
C ILE A 39 -4.01 10.02 -14.93
N LYS A 40 -3.63 9.02 -15.72
CA LYS A 40 -4.12 8.83 -17.10
C LYS A 40 -5.63 8.68 -17.17
N GLN A 41 -6.23 7.94 -16.23
CA GLN A 41 -7.69 7.81 -16.15
C GLN A 41 -8.37 9.15 -15.81
N PHE A 42 -7.76 9.93 -14.92
CA PHE A 42 -8.30 11.23 -14.50
C PHE A 42 -8.25 12.28 -15.61
N ILE A 43 -7.13 12.34 -16.36
CA ILE A 43 -6.89 13.39 -17.37
C ILE A 43 -7.56 13.11 -18.72
N LYS A 44 -8.06 11.88 -18.97
CA LYS A 44 -8.47 11.35 -20.27
C LYS A 44 -9.36 12.30 -21.09
N ASP A 45 -10.32 12.96 -20.45
CA ASP A 45 -11.32 13.81 -21.12
C ASP A 45 -11.19 15.29 -20.69
N LYS A 46 -10.01 15.72 -20.25
CA LYS A 46 -9.74 17.07 -19.74
C LYS A 46 -8.55 17.71 -20.46
N PRO A 47 -8.52 19.04 -20.61
CA PRO A 47 -7.33 19.75 -21.07
C PRO A 47 -6.13 19.44 -20.17
N HIS A 48 -5.08 18.85 -20.71
CA HIS A 48 -3.93 18.44 -19.91
C HIS A 48 -2.63 18.43 -20.69
N ILE A 49 -1.53 18.59 -19.95
CA ILE A 49 -0.17 18.25 -20.34
C ILE A 49 0.33 17.21 -19.37
N TYR A 50 0.68 16.02 -19.88
CA TYR A 50 1.23 14.92 -19.08
C TYR A 50 2.70 14.74 -19.43
N PHE A 51 3.58 14.98 -18.46
CA PHE A 51 5.01 14.83 -18.60
C PHE A 51 5.51 13.71 -17.68
N LEU A 52 6.13 12.69 -18.27
CA LEU A 52 6.85 11.65 -17.56
C LEU A 52 8.33 12.05 -17.48
N ALA A 53 8.77 12.45 -16.31
CA ALA A 53 10.17 12.74 -16.06
C ALA A 53 11.03 11.47 -16.17
N GLN A 54 12.22 11.60 -16.71
CA GLN A 54 13.15 10.49 -16.92
C GLN A 54 14.43 10.71 -16.13
N GLN A 55 15.14 9.61 -15.82
CA GLN A 55 16.45 9.65 -15.16
C GLN A 55 17.56 10.00 -16.16
N ILE A 56 17.48 11.23 -16.69
CA ILE A 56 18.39 11.83 -17.67
C ILE A 56 18.78 13.24 -17.21
N SER A 57 19.53 13.97 -18.02
CA SER A 57 19.90 15.35 -17.70
C SER A 57 18.68 16.27 -17.58
N GLU A 58 18.82 17.34 -16.79
CA GLU A 58 17.79 18.38 -16.67
C GLU A 58 17.41 18.98 -18.01
N GLN A 59 18.41 19.25 -18.88
CA GLN A 59 18.21 19.82 -20.20
C GLN A 59 17.39 18.92 -21.11
N GLU A 60 17.61 17.62 -21.09
CA GLU A 60 16.84 16.65 -21.87
C GLU A 60 15.41 16.53 -21.38
N ASN A 61 15.19 16.58 -20.05
CA ASN A 61 13.86 16.66 -19.47
C ASN A 61 13.13 17.95 -19.89
N LEU A 62 13.80 19.12 -19.84
CA LEU A 62 13.25 20.40 -20.27
C LEU A 62 12.93 20.43 -21.77
N LYS A 63 13.76 19.79 -22.59
CA LYS A 63 13.50 19.64 -24.03
C LYS A 63 12.26 18.78 -24.29
N THR A 64 12.12 17.67 -23.59
CA THR A 64 10.96 16.79 -23.71
C THR A 64 9.69 17.47 -23.23
N LEU A 65 9.73 18.18 -22.11
CA LEU A 65 8.62 18.98 -21.59
C LEU A 65 8.23 20.08 -22.58
N GLY A 66 9.19 20.80 -23.12
CA GLY A 66 8.95 21.85 -24.10
C GLY A 66 8.27 21.33 -25.38
N LYS A 67 8.66 20.15 -25.85
CA LYS A 67 7.96 19.49 -26.96
C LYS A 67 6.48 19.25 -26.64
N LEU A 68 6.16 18.69 -25.47
CA LEU A 68 4.78 18.42 -25.06
C LEU A 68 3.95 19.71 -24.90
N VAL A 69 4.55 20.75 -24.31
CA VAL A 69 3.91 22.06 -24.15
C VAL A 69 3.69 22.72 -25.52
N GLY A 70 4.70 22.65 -26.40
CA GLY A 70 4.59 23.18 -27.78
C GLY A 70 3.54 22.42 -28.61
N GLU A 71 3.37 21.12 -28.41
CA GLU A 71 2.30 20.34 -29.03
C GLU A 71 0.92 20.79 -28.54
N TYR A 72 0.77 21.09 -27.27
CA TYR A 72 -0.49 21.53 -26.67
C TYR A 72 -0.89 22.93 -27.12
N PHE A 73 0.05 23.88 -27.20
CA PHE A 73 -0.21 25.27 -27.56
C PHE A 73 0.03 25.58 -29.05
N ASP A 74 0.38 24.59 -29.86
CA ASP A 74 0.75 24.68 -31.28
C ASP A 74 1.90 25.66 -31.59
N ASP A 75 2.93 25.63 -30.70
CA ASP A 75 4.15 26.43 -30.82
C ASP A 75 5.28 25.60 -31.48
N LEU A 76 5.56 25.88 -32.76
CA LEU A 76 6.57 25.15 -33.55
C LEU A 76 8.00 25.35 -33.01
N ILE A 77 8.32 26.54 -32.51
CA ILE A 77 9.66 26.85 -32.01
C ILE A 77 9.91 26.04 -30.73
N LEU A 78 8.92 26.02 -29.83
CA LEU A 78 9.01 25.28 -28.59
C LEU A 78 9.05 23.76 -28.83
N LYS A 79 8.32 23.24 -29.81
CA LYS A 79 8.39 21.83 -30.24
C LYS A 79 9.79 21.40 -30.65
N GLU A 80 10.54 22.28 -31.32
CA GLU A 80 11.90 21.94 -31.77
C GLU A 80 12.98 22.16 -30.73
N LYS A 81 12.96 23.30 -30.03
CA LYS A 81 14.03 23.71 -29.13
C LYS A 81 13.86 23.23 -27.69
N GLY A 82 12.62 23.10 -27.21
CA GLY A 82 12.32 22.87 -25.79
C GLY A 82 12.50 24.13 -24.96
N PHE A 83 12.55 23.95 -23.63
CA PHE A 83 12.83 25.05 -22.69
C PHE A 83 14.31 25.07 -22.29
N ASP A 84 14.88 26.26 -22.20
CA ASP A 84 16.26 26.45 -21.71
C ASP A 84 16.34 26.41 -20.16
N SER A 85 15.25 26.71 -19.47
CA SER A 85 15.18 26.68 -18.02
C SER A 85 13.75 26.51 -17.50
N TRP A 86 13.62 26.07 -16.24
CA TRP A 86 12.34 26.00 -15.54
C TRP A 86 11.67 27.38 -15.41
N ALA A 87 12.44 28.44 -15.19
CA ALA A 87 11.87 29.79 -15.12
C ALA A 87 11.14 30.19 -16.42
N ILE A 88 11.72 29.89 -17.56
CA ILE A 88 11.08 30.12 -18.88
C ILE A 88 9.83 29.25 -19.01
N PHE A 89 9.85 28.02 -18.55
CA PHE A 89 8.66 27.15 -18.55
C PHE A 89 7.52 27.75 -17.69
N PHE A 90 7.79 28.21 -16.47
CA PHE A 90 6.78 28.82 -15.61
C PHE A 90 6.18 30.08 -16.24
N GLU A 91 7.03 30.95 -16.78
CA GLU A 91 6.61 32.18 -17.46
C GLU A 91 5.81 31.89 -18.72
N TYR A 92 6.22 30.90 -19.52
CA TYR A 92 5.50 30.49 -20.73
C TYR A 92 4.08 30.03 -20.43
N ILE A 93 3.90 29.14 -19.46
CA ILE A 93 2.57 28.68 -19.03
C ILE A 93 1.73 29.84 -18.52
N LYS A 94 2.31 30.75 -17.72
CA LYS A 94 1.63 31.97 -17.24
C LYS A 94 1.06 32.82 -18.36
N LYS A 95 1.78 32.95 -19.45
CA LYS A 95 1.37 33.76 -20.59
C LYS A 95 0.31 33.10 -21.48
N HIS A 96 0.28 31.77 -21.55
CA HIS A 96 -0.52 31.06 -22.55
C HIS A 96 -1.73 30.32 -21.95
N VAL A 97 -1.77 30.09 -20.64
CA VAL A 97 -2.90 29.43 -19.99
C VAL A 97 -4.10 30.40 -19.93
N GLY A 98 -5.12 30.14 -20.74
CA GLY A 98 -6.37 30.91 -20.77
C GLY A 98 -7.59 30.14 -20.28
N GLN A 99 -7.45 28.85 -20.02
CA GLN A 99 -8.51 27.97 -19.51
C GLN A 99 -7.95 26.98 -18.47
N ARG A 100 -8.84 26.30 -17.75
CA ARG A 100 -8.42 25.33 -16.76
C ARG A 100 -7.61 24.21 -17.40
N LEU A 101 -6.40 23.99 -16.86
CA LEU A 101 -5.40 23.08 -17.42
C LEU A 101 -4.83 22.18 -16.33
N ILE A 102 -4.73 20.89 -16.60
CA ILE A 102 -3.99 19.95 -15.75
C ILE A 102 -2.54 19.87 -16.25
N LEU A 103 -1.61 20.09 -15.35
CA LEU A 103 -0.19 19.88 -15.55
C LEU A 103 0.25 18.72 -14.65
N ALA A 104 0.43 17.53 -15.23
CA ALA A 104 0.82 16.35 -14.50
C ALA A 104 2.27 16.02 -14.78
N ILE A 105 3.10 16.04 -13.73
CA ILE A 105 4.52 15.64 -13.75
C ILE A 105 4.62 14.32 -13.03
N ASP A 106 4.77 13.24 -13.78
CA ASP A 106 4.96 11.90 -13.23
C ASP A 106 6.46 11.62 -13.05
N GLU A 107 6.81 10.86 -12.02
CA GLU A 107 8.17 10.55 -11.57
C GLU A 107 9.01 11.81 -11.28
N PHE A 108 8.42 12.78 -10.57
CA PHE A 108 9.10 14.00 -10.06
C PHE A 108 10.42 13.71 -9.32
N PRO A 109 10.58 12.60 -8.58
CA PRO A 109 11.86 12.21 -7.99
C PRO A 109 13.05 12.23 -8.95
N TYR A 110 12.89 11.89 -10.21
CA TYR A 110 13.99 11.93 -11.19
C TYR A 110 14.46 13.35 -11.48
N LEU A 111 13.56 14.32 -11.46
CA LEU A 111 13.95 15.74 -11.56
C LEU A 111 14.75 16.18 -10.31
N ALA A 112 14.34 15.72 -9.12
CA ALA A 112 15.03 16.02 -7.88
C ALA A 112 16.41 15.32 -7.76
N GLU A 113 16.62 14.22 -8.46
CA GLU A 113 17.93 13.59 -8.58
C GLU A 113 18.87 14.39 -9.47
N SER A 114 18.40 14.88 -10.62
CA SER A 114 19.18 15.64 -11.59
C SER A 114 19.44 17.08 -11.15
N ASN A 115 18.50 17.70 -10.43
CA ASN A 115 18.62 19.07 -9.91
C ASN A 115 18.15 19.15 -8.46
N LYS A 116 19.09 19.33 -7.52
CA LYS A 116 18.81 19.43 -6.07
C LYS A 116 18.02 20.68 -5.69
N SER A 117 17.94 21.68 -6.56
CA SER A 117 17.21 22.93 -6.33
C SER A 117 15.78 22.87 -6.90
N ILE A 118 15.39 21.77 -7.56
CA ILE A 118 14.11 21.69 -8.30
C ILE A 118 12.90 21.99 -7.41
N SER A 119 12.88 21.51 -6.18
CA SER A 119 11.79 21.78 -5.24
C SER A 119 11.64 23.26 -4.91
N SER A 120 12.77 23.99 -4.78
CA SER A 120 12.77 25.44 -4.58
C SER A 120 12.37 26.19 -5.84
N ILE A 121 12.77 25.71 -7.01
CA ILE A 121 12.38 26.28 -8.30
C ILE A 121 10.85 26.15 -8.51
N PHE A 122 10.29 24.96 -8.22
CA PHE A 122 8.84 24.75 -8.29
C PHE A 122 8.09 25.56 -7.22
N GLN A 123 8.68 25.78 -6.04
CA GLN A 123 8.12 26.68 -5.04
C GLN A 123 8.01 28.10 -5.58
N ALA A 124 9.10 28.66 -6.13
CA ALA A 124 9.12 30.00 -6.68
C ALA A 124 8.11 30.14 -7.84
N GLY A 125 8.13 29.21 -8.81
CA GLY A 125 7.20 29.20 -9.93
C GLY A 125 5.74 29.11 -9.51
N TRP A 126 5.44 28.32 -8.47
CA TRP A 126 4.08 28.29 -7.93
C TRP A 126 3.69 29.61 -7.26
N ASP A 127 4.53 30.13 -6.36
CA ASP A 127 4.22 31.32 -5.54
C ASP A 127 4.16 32.61 -6.39
N GLU A 128 4.99 32.74 -7.43
CA GLU A 128 5.13 33.97 -8.22
C GLU A 128 4.32 33.94 -9.53
N ASP A 129 4.16 32.75 -10.12
CA ASP A 129 3.60 32.63 -11.45
C ASP A 129 2.24 31.93 -11.51
N TRP A 130 1.99 30.89 -10.71
CA TRP A 130 0.86 30.01 -10.94
C TRP A 130 -0.25 30.03 -9.90
N LYS A 131 -0.02 30.58 -8.72
CA LYS A 131 -0.99 30.56 -7.60
C LYS A 131 -2.35 31.21 -7.90
N ASP A 132 -2.43 32.03 -8.97
CA ASP A 132 -3.65 32.73 -9.38
C ASP A 132 -4.17 32.26 -10.75
N LEU A 133 -3.55 31.22 -11.35
CA LEU A 133 -3.91 30.69 -12.64
C LEU A 133 -4.89 29.52 -12.53
N PRO A 134 -5.73 29.27 -13.55
CA PRO A 134 -6.64 28.12 -13.55
C PRO A 134 -5.90 26.80 -13.81
N ILE A 135 -4.94 26.46 -12.95
CA ILE A 135 -4.07 25.29 -13.08
C ILE A 135 -4.38 24.25 -12.00
N VAL A 136 -4.29 22.99 -12.39
CA VAL A 136 -4.18 21.84 -11.49
C VAL A 136 -2.80 21.21 -11.71
N LEU A 137 -1.84 21.55 -10.85
CA LEU A 137 -0.53 20.92 -10.85
C LEU A 137 -0.59 19.60 -10.10
N ILE A 138 -0.16 18.51 -10.74
CA ILE A 138 -0.03 17.19 -10.13
C ILE A 138 1.44 16.80 -10.14
N LEU A 139 2.06 16.66 -8.96
CA LEU A 139 3.37 16.04 -8.82
C LEU A 139 3.20 14.60 -8.36
N CYS A 140 3.74 13.67 -9.13
CA CYS A 140 3.65 12.24 -8.83
C CYS A 140 5.04 11.62 -8.67
N GLY A 141 5.17 10.66 -7.75
CA GLY A 141 6.41 9.93 -7.57
C GLY A 141 6.25 8.55 -6.94
N SER A 142 7.11 7.63 -7.38
CA SER A 142 7.12 6.24 -6.91
C SER A 142 8.04 6.04 -5.70
N SER A 143 9.06 6.87 -5.48
CA SER A 143 9.88 6.84 -4.27
C SER A 143 9.21 7.62 -3.15
N VAL A 144 8.64 6.91 -2.17
CA VAL A 144 7.97 7.51 -1.00
C VAL A 144 8.95 8.38 -0.22
N ALA A 145 10.15 7.87 0.05
CA ALA A 145 11.17 8.60 0.80
C ALA A 145 11.60 9.91 0.11
N MET A 146 11.71 9.91 -1.23
CA MET A 146 12.04 11.13 -1.96
C MET A 146 10.88 12.13 -1.98
N MET A 147 9.66 11.66 -2.21
CA MET A 147 8.48 12.53 -2.17
C MET A 147 8.29 13.16 -0.79
N GLU A 148 8.52 12.42 0.28
CA GLU A 148 8.49 12.97 1.63
C GLU A 148 9.56 14.03 1.84
N ARG A 149 10.80 13.77 1.44
CA ARG A 149 11.91 14.71 1.61
C ARG A 149 11.74 15.99 0.78
N GLU A 150 11.34 15.85 -0.48
CA GLU A 150 11.34 16.95 -1.46
C GLU A 150 10.02 17.75 -1.46
N VAL A 151 8.90 17.14 -1.05
CA VAL A 151 7.58 17.73 -1.23
C VAL A 151 6.75 17.79 0.06
N LEU A 152 6.79 16.72 0.86
CA LEU A 152 5.80 16.53 1.94
C LEU A 152 6.27 16.97 3.32
N SER A 153 7.57 16.81 3.64
CA SER A 153 8.10 17.12 4.98
C SER A 153 8.06 18.63 5.28
N SER A 154 7.96 18.98 6.54
CA SER A 154 7.98 20.39 7.00
C SER A 154 9.25 21.16 6.64
N LYS A 155 10.31 20.47 6.24
CA LYS A 155 11.58 21.06 5.78
C LYS A 155 11.66 21.17 4.25
N ALA A 156 10.72 20.59 3.51
CA ALA A 156 10.70 20.67 2.06
C ALA A 156 10.26 22.05 1.58
N ALA A 157 10.87 22.54 0.50
CA ALA A 157 10.53 23.84 -0.08
C ALA A 157 9.04 23.94 -0.47
N LEU A 158 8.47 22.84 -0.95
CA LEU A 158 7.07 22.76 -1.38
C LEU A 158 6.07 22.56 -0.22
N TYR A 159 6.55 22.43 1.02
CA TYR A 159 5.68 22.31 2.18
C TYR A 159 4.72 23.51 2.31
N GLY A 160 3.43 23.24 2.55
CA GLY A 160 2.40 24.27 2.72
C GLY A 160 1.83 24.84 1.40
N ARG A 161 2.36 24.47 0.20
CA ARG A 161 1.82 24.89 -1.11
C ARG A 161 0.78 23.92 -1.65
N ARG A 162 0.87 22.64 -1.26
CA ARG A 162 -0.11 21.66 -1.71
C ARG A 162 -1.50 21.93 -1.17
N THR A 163 -2.49 21.85 -2.04
CA THR A 163 -3.92 21.94 -1.69
C THR A 163 -4.51 20.55 -1.46
N GLY A 164 -3.85 19.50 -1.97
CA GLY A 164 -4.27 18.12 -1.78
C GLY A 164 -3.14 17.12 -1.88
N GLN A 165 -3.36 15.95 -1.29
CA GLN A 165 -2.44 14.82 -1.42
C GLN A 165 -3.17 13.49 -1.46
N ILE A 166 -2.68 12.57 -2.27
CA ILE A 166 -3.15 11.18 -2.33
C ILE A 166 -1.96 10.26 -2.11
N ARG A 167 -1.97 9.53 -1.00
CA ARG A 167 -1.08 8.40 -0.81
C ARG A 167 -1.79 7.16 -1.31
N LEU A 168 -1.35 6.60 -2.44
CA LEU A 168 -1.90 5.38 -2.98
C LEU A 168 -1.38 4.17 -2.19
N ASN A 169 -2.32 3.42 -1.63
CA ASN A 169 -2.06 2.18 -0.92
C ASN A 169 -2.38 0.96 -1.81
N PRO A 170 -1.84 -0.23 -1.50
CA PRO A 170 -2.34 -1.48 -2.06
C PRO A 170 -3.86 -1.59 -1.89
N PHE A 171 -4.50 -2.29 -2.80
CA PHE A 171 -5.93 -2.57 -2.69
C PHE A 171 -6.23 -3.43 -1.47
N SER A 172 -7.36 -3.19 -0.82
CA SER A 172 -7.98 -4.11 0.11
C SER A 172 -8.36 -5.41 -0.60
N PHE A 173 -8.76 -6.43 0.16
CA PHE A 173 -9.21 -7.68 -0.46
C PHE A 173 -10.38 -7.47 -1.44
N TYR A 174 -11.37 -6.69 -1.06
CA TYR A 174 -12.54 -6.43 -1.91
C TYR A 174 -12.20 -5.69 -3.19
N GLU A 175 -11.33 -4.70 -3.11
CA GLU A 175 -10.85 -3.98 -4.29
C GLU A 175 -10.00 -4.88 -5.18
N ALA A 176 -9.14 -5.74 -4.61
CA ALA A 176 -8.33 -6.70 -5.32
C ALA A 176 -9.19 -7.81 -5.98
N SER A 177 -10.32 -8.18 -5.38
CA SER A 177 -11.22 -9.21 -5.93
C SER A 177 -11.85 -8.80 -7.26
N GLU A 178 -11.95 -7.49 -7.55
CA GLU A 178 -12.43 -6.98 -8.83
C GLU A 178 -11.51 -7.36 -10.03
N PHE A 179 -10.27 -7.80 -9.75
CA PHE A 179 -9.37 -8.36 -10.77
C PHE A 179 -9.77 -9.79 -11.20
N PHE A 180 -10.63 -10.45 -10.44
CA PHE A 180 -10.99 -11.86 -10.62
C PHE A 180 -12.51 -12.06 -10.76
N PRO A 181 -13.16 -11.37 -11.71
CA PRO A 181 -14.59 -11.55 -11.91
C PRO A 181 -14.88 -13.01 -12.31
N GLY A 182 -15.77 -13.64 -11.57
CA GLY A 182 -16.15 -15.04 -11.83
C GLY A 182 -15.38 -16.11 -11.04
N LYS A 183 -14.30 -15.76 -10.34
CA LYS A 183 -13.68 -16.68 -9.39
C LYS A 183 -14.41 -16.66 -8.05
N CYS A 184 -14.53 -17.84 -7.41
CA CYS A 184 -15.13 -17.94 -6.09
C CYS A 184 -14.25 -17.23 -5.02
N PHE A 185 -14.87 -16.92 -3.89
CA PHE A 185 -14.20 -16.23 -2.76
C PHE A 185 -12.89 -16.92 -2.34
N GLU A 186 -12.88 -18.26 -2.28
CA GLU A 186 -11.70 -19.02 -1.88
C GLU A 186 -10.52 -18.86 -2.86
N GLU A 187 -10.79 -18.85 -4.16
CA GLU A 187 -9.77 -18.62 -5.18
C GLU A 187 -9.25 -17.18 -5.14
N GLN A 188 -10.15 -16.20 -5.01
CA GLN A 188 -9.78 -14.79 -4.87
C GLN A 188 -8.88 -14.59 -3.65
N LEU A 189 -9.22 -15.22 -2.52
CA LEU A 189 -8.45 -15.17 -1.29
C LEU A 189 -7.07 -15.83 -1.43
N LYS A 190 -6.95 -16.94 -2.15
CA LYS A 190 -5.66 -17.58 -2.47
C LYS A 190 -4.76 -16.62 -3.24
N TYR A 191 -5.28 -15.98 -4.31
CA TYR A 191 -4.50 -15.01 -5.08
C TYR A 191 -4.11 -13.79 -4.24
N PHE A 192 -5.02 -13.25 -3.45
CA PHE A 192 -4.73 -12.13 -2.57
C PHE A 192 -3.67 -12.50 -1.52
N THR A 193 -3.72 -13.70 -0.97
CA THR A 193 -2.74 -14.21 0.00
C THR A 193 -1.33 -14.24 -0.57
N VAL A 194 -1.16 -14.49 -1.86
CA VAL A 194 0.15 -14.59 -2.51
C VAL A 194 0.58 -13.28 -3.15
N MET A 195 -0.32 -12.59 -3.85
CA MET A 195 -0.01 -11.38 -4.63
C MET A 195 -0.21 -10.08 -3.86
N GLY A 196 -0.95 -10.13 -2.73
CA GLY A 196 -1.39 -8.94 -2.03
C GLY A 196 -2.33 -8.07 -2.86
N GLY A 197 -2.46 -6.81 -2.46
CA GLY A 197 -3.31 -5.82 -3.14
C GLY A 197 -2.59 -4.96 -4.19
N ASN A 198 -1.40 -5.34 -4.67
CA ASN A 198 -0.69 -4.54 -5.66
C ASN A 198 -1.27 -4.78 -7.07
N PRO A 199 -1.89 -3.74 -7.71
CA PRO A 199 -2.50 -3.89 -9.03
C PRO A 199 -1.50 -4.33 -10.12
N GLY A 200 -0.23 -3.93 -10.02
CA GLY A 200 0.81 -4.35 -10.95
C GLY A 200 1.17 -5.83 -10.86
N TYR A 201 0.85 -6.50 -9.75
CA TYR A 201 0.99 -7.96 -9.62
C TYR A 201 -0.30 -8.66 -10.03
N LEU A 202 -1.44 -8.20 -9.52
CA LEU A 202 -2.76 -8.76 -9.80
C LEU A 202 -3.09 -8.80 -11.29
N SER A 203 -2.74 -7.75 -12.02
CA SER A 203 -2.99 -7.64 -13.46
C SER A 203 -2.20 -8.61 -14.33
N ARG A 204 -1.19 -9.29 -13.79
CA ARG A 204 -0.38 -10.30 -14.51
C ARG A 204 -0.99 -11.69 -14.46
N ILE A 205 -1.96 -11.91 -13.57
CA ILE A 205 -2.60 -13.22 -13.40
C ILE A 205 -3.41 -13.55 -14.64
N ASN A 206 -3.13 -14.71 -15.23
CA ASN A 206 -3.93 -15.26 -16.30
C ASN A 206 -5.10 -16.05 -15.71
N GLN A 207 -6.32 -15.60 -15.95
CA GLN A 207 -7.53 -16.20 -15.38
C GLN A 207 -7.91 -17.56 -15.95
N GLU A 208 -7.36 -17.90 -17.13
CA GLU A 208 -7.58 -19.21 -17.79
C GLU A 208 -6.65 -20.31 -17.24
N ARG A 209 -5.63 -19.92 -16.47
CA ARG A 209 -4.67 -20.86 -15.88
C ARG A 209 -5.05 -21.22 -14.46
N THR A 210 -4.54 -22.38 -14.02
CA THR A 210 -4.66 -22.77 -12.61
C THR A 210 -3.89 -21.82 -11.69
N PHE A 211 -4.20 -21.86 -10.41
CA PHE A 211 -3.45 -21.11 -9.40
C PHE A 211 -1.96 -21.49 -9.42
N GLU A 212 -1.65 -22.78 -9.46
CA GLU A 212 -0.27 -23.29 -9.47
C GLU A 212 0.50 -22.87 -10.71
N ASP A 213 -0.11 -22.89 -11.89
CA ASP A 213 0.51 -22.42 -13.14
C ASP A 213 0.85 -20.92 -13.05
N ASN A 214 -0.07 -20.10 -12.53
CA ASN A 214 0.17 -18.67 -12.33
C ASN A 214 1.33 -18.43 -11.36
N ILE A 215 1.36 -19.10 -10.21
CA ILE A 215 2.45 -18.95 -9.24
C ILE A 215 3.79 -19.40 -9.83
N THR A 216 3.80 -20.53 -10.53
CA THR A 216 5.00 -21.05 -11.20
C THR A 216 5.56 -20.05 -12.21
N GLN A 217 4.72 -19.53 -13.08
CA GLN A 217 5.17 -18.65 -14.16
C GLN A 217 5.48 -17.24 -13.70
N LEU A 218 4.69 -16.70 -12.76
CA LEU A 218 4.83 -15.30 -12.33
C LEU A 218 5.84 -15.11 -11.20
N ILE A 219 6.04 -16.11 -10.33
CA ILE A 219 6.87 -15.97 -9.13
C ILE A 219 8.04 -16.95 -9.09
N LEU A 220 7.82 -18.22 -9.44
CA LEU A 220 8.83 -19.27 -9.33
C LEU A 220 9.65 -19.45 -10.62
N SER A 221 9.57 -18.57 -11.58
CA SER A 221 10.39 -18.55 -12.79
C SER A 221 11.46 -17.47 -12.69
N PRO A 222 12.76 -17.77 -12.82
CA PRO A 222 13.83 -16.76 -12.83
C PRO A 222 13.66 -15.71 -13.93
N ALA A 223 13.02 -16.06 -15.03
CA ALA A 223 12.70 -15.14 -16.14
C ALA A 223 11.53 -14.19 -15.81
N SER A 224 10.78 -14.45 -14.74
CA SER A 224 9.66 -13.58 -14.34
C SER A 224 10.13 -12.35 -13.57
N PRO A 225 9.57 -11.15 -13.85
CA PRO A 225 9.87 -9.94 -13.07
C PRO A 225 9.55 -10.06 -11.58
N LEU A 226 8.57 -10.89 -11.18
CA LEU A 226 8.19 -11.03 -9.78
C LEU A 226 9.17 -11.93 -8.98
N TYR A 227 9.98 -12.74 -9.65
CA TYR A 227 11.00 -13.55 -9.00
C TYR A 227 11.99 -12.73 -8.17
N SER A 228 12.48 -11.62 -8.73
CA SER A 228 13.44 -10.73 -8.08
C SER A 228 12.84 -9.40 -7.61
N GLU A 229 11.51 -9.26 -7.66
CA GLU A 229 10.80 -8.00 -7.40
C GLU A 229 11.15 -7.38 -6.04
N VAL A 230 11.16 -8.19 -4.98
CA VAL A 230 11.45 -7.72 -3.62
C VAL A 230 12.87 -7.13 -3.54
N GLU A 231 13.84 -7.79 -4.14
CA GLU A 231 15.22 -7.32 -4.15
C GLU A 231 15.39 -6.02 -4.94
N PHE A 232 14.74 -5.93 -6.10
CA PHE A 232 14.74 -4.70 -6.90
C PHE A 232 14.11 -3.53 -6.15
N LEU A 233 12.94 -3.74 -5.57
CA LEU A 233 12.23 -2.70 -4.82
C LEU A 233 13.07 -2.19 -3.64
N LEU A 234 13.70 -3.08 -2.89
CA LEU A 234 14.56 -2.68 -1.76
C LEU A 234 15.81 -1.93 -2.22
N ARG A 235 16.39 -2.26 -3.38
CA ARG A 235 17.55 -1.54 -3.93
C ARG A 235 17.22 -0.12 -4.38
N GLU A 236 16.02 0.10 -4.86
CA GLU A 236 15.58 1.41 -5.33
C GLU A 236 15.21 2.36 -4.18
N GLU A 237 14.61 1.84 -3.12
CA GLU A 237 14.16 2.65 -1.99
C GLU A 237 15.24 2.81 -0.90
N LEU A 238 16.23 1.93 -0.83
CA LEU A 238 17.13 1.81 0.32
C LEU A 238 18.60 1.80 -0.08
N ARG A 239 19.44 2.56 0.66
CA ARG A 239 20.88 2.61 0.41
C ARG A 239 21.61 1.32 0.77
N GLU A 240 21.18 0.61 1.82
CA GLU A 240 21.80 -0.62 2.33
C GLU A 240 20.78 -1.78 2.34
N PRO A 241 20.31 -2.24 1.16
CA PRO A 241 19.18 -3.17 1.06
C PRO A 241 19.42 -4.50 1.78
N ARG A 242 20.66 -4.95 1.96
CA ARG A 242 21.00 -6.22 2.63
C ARG A 242 20.55 -6.26 4.09
N ASN A 243 20.71 -5.15 4.82
CA ASN A 243 20.32 -5.07 6.23
C ASN A 243 18.81 -5.15 6.39
N TYR A 244 18.08 -4.43 5.55
CA TYR A 244 16.63 -4.48 5.52
C TYR A 244 16.08 -5.85 5.10
N LEU A 245 16.73 -6.50 4.14
CA LEU A 245 16.36 -7.84 3.69
C LEU A 245 16.47 -8.87 4.83
N ALA A 246 17.53 -8.79 5.67
CA ALA A 246 17.66 -9.65 6.84
C ALA A 246 16.54 -9.44 7.86
N ILE A 247 16.16 -8.19 8.13
CA ILE A 247 15.08 -7.85 9.06
C ILE A 247 13.71 -8.33 8.53
N LEU A 248 13.42 -8.04 7.26
CA LEU A 248 12.16 -8.48 6.63
C LEU A 248 12.05 -10.00 6.58
N LYS A 249 13.16 -10.72 6.31
CA LYS A 249 13.22 -12.18 6.40
C LYS A 249 12.88 -12.68 7.80
N ALA A 250 13.49 -12.10 8.84
CA ALA A 250 13.21 -12.48 10.22
C ALA A 250 11.72 -12.32 10.56
N ILE A 251 11.12 -11.17 10.19
CA ILE A 251 9.69 -10.90 10.41
C ILE A 251 8.81 -11.88 9.63
N ALA A 252 9.16 -12.19 8.37
CA ALA A 252 8.43 -13.14 7.53
C ALA A 252 8.44 -14.57 8.12
N LEU A 253 9.48 -14.91 8.89
CA LEU A 253 9.63 -16.15 9.62
C LEU A 253 9.06 -16.07 11.06
N ASN A 254 8.11 -15.16 11.29
CA ASN A 254 7.39 -14.96 12.55
C ASN A 254 8.27 -14.52 13.74
N LYS A 255 9.45 -13.93 13.49
CA LYS A 255 10.21 -13.21 14.53
C LYS A 255 9.63 -11.79 14.64
N THR A 256 8.64 -11.62 15.50
CA THR A 256 7.81 -10.39 15.52
C THR A 256 8.18 -9.43 16.66
N ARG A 257 8.90 -9.91 17.67
CA ARG A 257 9.35 -9.08 18.80
C ARG A 257 10.76 -8.55 18.54
N ILE A 258 11.06 -7.36 19.03
CA ILE A 258 12.42 -6.77 18.87
C ILE A 258 13.51 -7.72 19.32
N SER A 259 13.35 -8.40 20.47
CA SER A 259 14.34 -9.36 20.97
C SER A 259 14.54 -10.55 20.02
N GLU A 260 13.49 -11.04 19.40
CA GLU A 260 13.55 -12.13 18.43
C GLU A 260 14.26 -11.69 17.14
N ILE A 261 13.96 -10.47 16.65
CA ILE A 261 14.60 -9.90 15.47
C ILE A 261 16.10 -9.64 15.72
N VAL A 262 16.44 -9.09 16.89
CA VAL A 262 17.85 -8.91 17.33
C VAL A 262 18.60 -10.23 17.30
N ASN A 263 18.03 -11.27 17.92
CA ASN A 263 18.66 -12.59 17.98
C ASN A 263 18.84 -13.23 16.60
N GLU A 264 17.88 -13.04 15.69
CA GLU A 264 17.92 -13.60 14.34
C GLU A 264 18.90 -12.85 13.43
N THR A 265 18.97 -11.52 13.56
CA THR A 265 19.75 -10.66 12.64
C THR A 265 21.13 -10.30 13.16
N GLY A 266 21.37 -10.42 14.48
CA GLY A 266 22.61 -9.99 15.14
C GLY A 266 22.78 -8.47 15.24
N PHE A 267 21.78 -7.66 14.85
CA PHE A 267 21.88 -6.20 14.95
C PHE A 267 21.74 -5.72 16.40
N GLU A 268 22.48 -4.68 16.74
CA GLU A 268 22.22 -3.94 17.98
C GLU A 268 20.81 -3.33 17.98
N LYS A 269 20.19 -3.34 19.14
CA LYS A 269 18.80 -2.85 19.29
C LYS A 269 18.62 -1.39 18.83
N SER A 270 19.60 -0.54 19.07
CA SER A 270 19.59 0.88 18.66
C SER A 270 19.57 1.05 17.14
N ILE A 271 20.35 0.22 16.44
CA ILE A 271 20.44 0.19 14.98
C ILE A 271 19.17 -0.41 14.38
N LEU A 272 18.66 -1.50 14.97
CA LEU A 272 17.43 -2.15 14.52
C LEU A 272 16.24 -1.19 14.55
N HIS A 273 16.11 -0.34 15.58
CA HIS A 273 15.04 0.65 15.65
C HIS A 273 15.06 1.64 14.48
N LYS A 274 16.25 2.07 14.03
CA LYS A 274 16.37 2.97 12.86
C LYS A 274 15.90 2.29 11.58
N TYR A 275 16.29 1.02 11.38
CA TYR A 275 15.84 0.25 10.22
C TYR A 275 14.34 -0.01 10.24
N LEU A 276 13.78 -0.39 11.39
CA LEU A 276 12.34 -0.62 11.53
C LEU A 276 11.54 0.65 11.28
N PHE A 277 12.00 1.81 11.76
CA PHE A 277 11.37 3.11 11.49
C PHE A 277 11.27 3.38 9.98
N ILE A 278 12.35 3.16 9.22
CA ILE A 278 12.35 3.34 7.76
C ILE A 278 11.42 2.31 7.08
N LEU A 279 11.40 1.06 7.55
CA LEU A 279 10.50 0.04 6.99
C LEU A 279 9.02 0.34 7.29
N GLU A 280 8.70 0.95 8.44
CA GLU A 280 7.35 1.41 8.77
C GLU A 280 6.95 2.61 7.88
N ASP A 281 7.85 3.55 7.67
CA ASP A 281 7.65 4.71 6.80
C ASP A 281 7.37 4.29 5.35
N LEU A 282 8.15 3.33 4.84
CA LEU A 282 7.92 2.71 3.53
C LEU A 282 6.70 1.77 3.47
N GLN A 283 5.96 1.58 4.56
CA GLN A 283 4.83 0.66 4.66
C GLN A 283 5.18 -0.80 4.24
N LEU A 284 6.40 -1.23 4.51
CA LEU A 284 6.80 -2.62 4.34
C LEU A 284 6.53 -3.43 5.60
N VAL A 285 6.60 -2.77 6.75
CA VAL A 285 6.35 -3.32 8.07
C VAL A 285 5.38 -2.41 8.82
N HIS A 286 4.58 -2.97 9.67
CA HIS A 286 3.79 -2.22 10.66
C HIS A 286 3.97 -2.84 12.04
N LYS A 287 3.79 -2.01 13.05
CA LYS A 287 3.81 -2.46 14.44
C LYS A 287 2.39 -2.58 14.96
N GLU A 288 1.95 -3.81 15.17
CA GLU A 288 0.63 -4.12 15.71
C GLU A 288 0.65 -4.13 17.24
N TYR A 289 -0.40 -3.63 17.86
CA TYR A 289 -0.60 -3.64 19.31
C TYR A 289 -1.96 -4.25 19.64
N PRO A 290 -2.14 -4.84 20.85
CA PRO A 290 -3.47 -5.21 21.31
C PRO A 290 -4.40 -3.98 21.20
N VAL A 291 -5.57 -4.15 20.63
CA VAL A 291 -6.49 -3.04 20.33
C VAL A 291 -6.89 -2.22 21.58
N THR A 292 -6.81 -2.84 22.77
CA THR A 292 -7.08 -2.20 24.05
C THR A 292 -5.88 -1.44 24.63
N GLU A 293 -4.75 -1.39 23.92
CA GLU A 293 -3.54 -0.73 24.42
C GLU A 293 -3.69 0.79 24.40
N LYS A 294 -3.73 1.42 25.56
CA LYS A 294 -3.96 2.87 25.69
C LYS A 294 -2.76 3.73 25.25
N ASN A 295 -1.54 3.21 25.40
CA ASN A 295 -0.31 3.93 25.08
C ASN A 295 0.60 3.09 24.15
N PRO A 296 0.24 2.95 22.85
CA PRO A 296 1.01 2.11 21.92
C PRO A 296 2.49 2.47 21.84
N LEU A 297 2.83 3.76 21.88
CA LEU A 297 4.22 4.24 21.77
C LEU A 297 5.11 3.80 22.94
N LYS A 298 4.54 3.59 24.13
CA LYS A 298 5.25 3.14 25.33
C LYS A 298 5.11 1.63 25.58
N SER A 299 4.27 0.95 24.81
CA SER A 299 3.96 -0.46 25.03
C SER A 299 5.10 -1.38 24.59
N LYS A 300 5.36 -2.41 25.42
CA LYS A 300 6.28 -3.51 25.09
C LYS A 300 5.57 -4.67 24.39
N LYS A 301 4.25 -4.60 24.21
CA LYS A 301 3.42 -5.65 23.59
C LYS A 301 3.41 -5.62 22.07
N GLY A 302 4.03 -4.61 21.45
CA GLY A 302 4.01 -4.43 20.00
C GLY A 302 4.71 -5.56 19.25
N LEU A 303 4.08 -6.02 18.17
CA LEU A 303 4.57 -7.05 17.25
C LEU A 303 4.81 -6.45 15.87
N TYR A 304 5.98 -6.66 15.30
CA TYR A 304 6.29 -6.24 13.93
C TYR A 304 5.78 -7.27 12.94
N LYS A 305 5.03 -6.82 11.93
CA LYS A 305 4.48 -7.67 10.87
C LYS A 305 4.76 -7.08 9.49
N LEU A 306 4.96 -7.94 8.50
CA LEU A 306 4.99 -7.50 7.11
C LEU A 306 3.58 -7.03 6.72
N GLN A 307 3.54 -5.86 6.08
CA GLN A 307 2.29 -5.27 5.61
C GLN A 307 1.87 -5.82 4.25
N ASP A 308 2.83 -6.29 3.45
CA ASP A 308 2.61 -6.76 2.09
C ASP A 308 2.62 -8.31 2.05
N GLN A 309 1.51 -8.90 1.60
CA GLN A 309 1.34 -10.36 1.50
C GLN A 309 2.32 -10.98 0.50
N PHE A 310 2.60 -10.30 -0.62
CA PHE A 310 3.56 -10.79 -1.60
C PHE A 310 4.97 -10.86 -1.00
N PHE A 311 5.38 -9.86 -0.22
CA PHE A 311 6.67 -9.90 0.49
C PHE A 311 6.72 -11.08 1.47
N LYS A 312 5.66 -11.31 2.25
CA LYS A 312 5.57 -12.44 3.17
C LYS A 312 5.73 -13.77 2.43
N PHE A 313 5.01 -13.95 1.33
CA PHE A 313 5.12 -15.12 0.47
C PHE A 313 6.53 -15.28 -0.11
N TRP A 314 7.11 -14.21 -0.66
CA TRP A 314 8.41 -14.23 -1.29
C TRP A 314 9.54 -14.61 -0.31
N PHE A 315 9.56 -14.01 0.88
CA PHE A 315 10.54 -14.34 1.93
C PHE A 315 10.40 -15.77 2.46
N ARG A 316 9.20 -16.30 2.48
CA ARG A 316 8.91 -17.62 3.01
C ARG A 316 9.21 -18.74 2.02
N TYR A 317 8.93 -18.52 0.73
CA TYR A 317 9.00 -19.60 -0.27
C TYR A 317 9.99 -19.35 -1.41
N VAL A 318 10.19 -18.11 -1.85
CA VAL A 318 11.10 -17.81 -2.97
C VAL A 318 12.53 -17.70 -2.48
N LEU A 319 12.81 -16.84 -1.55
CA LEU A 319 14.17 -16.58 -1.07
C LEU A 319 14.89 -17.85 -0.56
N PRO A 320 14.30 -18.72 0.28
CA PRO A 320 14.96 -19.92 0.76
C PRO A 320 15.17 -21.00 -0.32
N ASN A 321 14.39 -20.94 -1.40
CA ASN A 321 14.42 -21.94 -2.46
C ASN A 321 15.04 -21.44 -3.78
N LYS A 322 15.74 -20.30 -3.76
CA LYS A 322 16.33 -19.71 -4.98
C LYS A 322 17.15 -20.72 -5.78
N SER A 323 18.08 -21.42 -5.15
CA SER A 323 18.91 -22.42 -5.82
C SER A 323 18.08 -23.52 -6.48
N ARG A 324 17.04 -24.02 -5.79
CA ARG A 324 16.15 -25.05 -6.35
C ARG A 324 15.36 -24.52 -7.55
N ILE A 325 14.90 -23.27 -7.46
CA ILE A 325 14.13 -22.63 -8.54
C ILE A 325 15.04 -22.42 -9.76
N GLU A 326 16.26 -21.94 -9.56
CA GLU A 326 17.28 -21.73 -10.61
C GLU A 326 17.72 -23.04 -11.28
N GLU A 327 17.72 -24.16 -10.53
CA GLU A 327 17.97 -25.51 -11.04
C GLU A 327 16.73 -26.13 -11.73
N GLY A 328 15.59 -25.42 -11.80
CA GLY A 328 14.33 -25.92 -12.38
C GLY A 328 13.57 -26.92 -11.50
N LYS A 329 13.98 -27.11 -10.25
CA LYS A 329 13.33 -28.00 -9.26
C LYS A 329 12.11 -27.34 -8.62
N ILE A 330 11.09 -27.00 -9.44
CA ILE A 330 9.91 -26.24 -9.00
C ILE A 330 8.94 -27.08 -8.17
N ARG A 331 8.78 -28.36 -8.50
CA ARG A 331 7.78 -29.24 -7.86
C ARG A 331 7.91 -29.33 -6.34
N PRO A 332 9.09 -29.55 -5.73
CA PRO A 332 9.22 -29.55 -4.27
C PRO A 332 8.86 -28.22 -3.61
N VAL A 333 9.08 -27.09 -4.33
CA VAL A 333 8.72 -25.75 -3.84
C VAL A 333 7.20 -25.58 -3.83
N LEU A 334 6.50 -26.02 -4.89
CA LEU A 334 5.04 -26.01 -4.95
C LEU A 334 4.42 -26.92 -3.88
N GLU A 335 4.97 -28.10 -3.66
CA GLU A 335 4.50 -29.01 -2.59
C GLU A 335 4.61 -28.35 -1.21
N SER A 336 5.70 -27.62 -0.93
CA SER A 336 5.86 -26.85 0.31
C SER A 336 4.85 -25.70 0.39
N ILE A 337 4.61 -24.98 -0.70
CA ILE A 337 3.61 -23.89 -0.74
C ILE A 337 2.22 -24.47 -0.45
N ASN A 338 1.84 -25.54 -1.12
CA ASN A 338 0.51 -26.15 -0.98
C ASN A 338 0.25 -26.69 0.43
N SER A 339 1.28 -27.25 1.09
CA SER A 339 1.16 -27.72 2.48
C SER A 339 0.84 -26.60 3.47
N ASP A 340 1.38 -25.42 3.23
CA ASP A 340 1.25 -24.26 4.12
C ASP A 340 0.13 -23.30 3.71
N LEU A 341 -0.38 -23.40 2.47
CA LEU A 341 -1.29 -22.41 1.87
C LEU A 341 -2.54 -22.19 2.73
N THR A 342 -3.07 -23.27 3.31
CA THR A 342 -4.25 -23.18 4.20
C THR A 342 -4.00 -22.28 5.41
N SER A 343 -2.81 -22.37 6.02
CA SER A 343 -2.43 -21.52 7.15
C SER A 343 -2.25 -20.06 6.76
N LEU A 344 -1.62 -19.80 5.59
CA LEU A 344 -1.47 -18.45 5.06
C LEU A 344 -2.80 -17.79 4.71
N VAL A 345 -3.72 -18.57 4.15
CA VAL A 345 -5.08 -18.14 3.82
C VAL A 345 -5.85 -17.80 5.10
N ALA A 346 -5.72 -18.63 6.15
CA ALA A 346 -6.36 -18.38 7.44
C ALA A 346 -5.94 -17.03 8.04
N GLU A 347 -4.63 -16.72 8.06
CA GLU A 347 -4.13 -15.42 8.52
C GLU A 347 -4.70 -14.22 7.74
N ASN A 348 -4.86 -14.37 6.42
CA ASN A 348 -5.47 -13.32 5.60
C ASN A 348 -6.99 -13.24 5.78
N TYR A 349 -7.64 -14.35 6.09
CA TYR A 349 -9.07 -14.37 6.38
C TYR A 349 -9.40 -13.58 7.66
N GLU A 350 -8.52 -13.57 8.67
CA GLU A 350 -8.65 -12.69 9.84
C GLU A 350 -8.61 -11.20 9.45
N LEU A 351 -7.72 -10.80 8.51
CA LEU A 351 -7.68 -9.43 7.99
C LEU A 351 -9.00 -9.06 7.30
N ILE A 352 -9.51 -9.97 6.48
CA ILE A 352 -10.75 -9.77 5.74
C ILE A 352 -11.94 -9.70 6.68
N ALA A 353 -11.98 -10.51 7.74
CA ALA A 353 -13.03 -10.44 8.76
C ALA A 353 -13.12 -9.03 9.38
N ARG A 354 -11.97 -8.39 9.65
CA ARG A 354 -11.93 -7.00 10.13
C ARG A 354 -12.42 -6.00 9.07
N GLU A 355 -12.09 -6.20 7.80
CA GLU A 355 -12.63 -5.38 6.70
C GLU A 355 -14.16 -5.51 6.59
N ILE A 356 -14.68 -6.74 6.67
CA ILE A 356 -16.14 -7.00 6.65
C ILE A 356 -16.85 -6.25 7.77
N LEU A 357 -16.29 -6.30 8.97
CA LEU A 357 -16.89 -5.60 10.11
C LEU A 357 -16.86 -4.08 9.90
N ARG A 358 -15.75 -3.51 9.42
CA ARG A 358 -15.66 -2.08 9.09
C ARG A 358 -16.70 -1.65 8.06
N MET A 359 -16.92 -2.47 7.04
CA MET A 359 -17.90 -2.17 5.98
C MET A 359 -19.35 -2.29 6.45
N ASN A 360 -19.62 -2.91 7.60
CA ASN A 360 -20.93 -3.17 8.14
C ASN A 360 -21.11 -2.61 9.56
N GLU A 361 -20.28 -1.67 9.99
CA GLU A 361 -20.37 -1.09 11.33
C GLU A 361 -21.70 -0.36 11.58
N ASP A 362 -22.35 0.15 10.55
CA ASP A 362 -23.70 0.73 10.60
C ASP A 362 -24.77 -0.26 11.06
N LYS A 363 -24.56 -1.56 10.87
CA LYS A 363 -25.48 -2.64 11.28
C LYS A 363 -25.21 -3.17 12.68
N ILE A 364 -24.08 -2.80 13.29
CA ILE A 364 -23.66 -3.31 14.59
C ILE A 364 -23.55 -2.15 15.59
N PHE A 365 -22.50 -1.38 15.50
CA PHE A 365 -22.25 -0.09 16.12
C PHE A 365 -20.99 0.53 15.49
N SER A 366 -20.80 1.84 15.57
CA SER A 366 -19.62 2.51 15.04
C SER A 366 -18.37 2.12 15.84
N PHE A 367 -17.28 1.77 15.14
CA PHE A 367 -16.02 1.37 15.76
C PHE A 367 -15.01 2.52 15.75
N ASP A 368 -14.54 2.96 16.92
CA ASP A 368 -13.37 3.85 17.02
C ASP A 368 -12.11 3.12 16.57
N THR A 369 -11.95 1.88 17.04
CA THR A 369 -10.81 1.02 16.71
C THR A 369 -11.26 -0.42 16.47
N ILE A 370 -10.53 -1.12 15.58
CA ILE A 370 -10.69 -2.55 15.34
C ILE A 370 -9.32 -3.18 15.11
N GLY A 371 -9.05 -4.30 15.73
CA GLY A 371 -7.77 -5.00 15.65
C GLY A 371 -7.81 -6.37 16.32
N ARG A 372 -6.64 -6.90 16.64
CA ARG A 372 -6.49 -8.11 17.43
C ARG A 372 -6.30 -7.73 18.91
N TRP A 373 -6.58 -8.69 19.77
CA TRP A 373 -6.21 -8.59 21.17
C TRP A 373 -5.40 -9.81 21.57
N TRP A 374 -4.35 -9.61 22.36
CA TRP A 374 -3.55 -10.69 22.95
C TRP A 374 -2.97 -10.28 24.30
N ASP A 375 -2.78 -11.26 25.13
CA ASP A 375 -1.98 -11.20 26.32
C ASP A 375 -1.05 -12.44 26.34
N ARG A 376 -0.39 -12.73 27.44
CA ARG A 376 0.65 -13.77 27.53
C ARG A 376 0.24 -15.13 26.96
N ASN A 377 -1.00 -15.55 27.20
CA ASN A 377 -1.49 -16.90 26.90
C ASN A 377 -2.77 -16.93 26.06
N GLU A 378 -3.40 -15.79 25.80
CA GLU A 378 -4.69 -15.72 25.11
C GLU A 378 -4.65 -14.74 23.95
N GLU A 379 -5.40 -15.05 22.92
CA GLU A 379 -5.54 -14.24 21.71
C GLU A 379 -6.99 -14.26 21.22
N ILE A 380 -7.45 -13.10 20.73
CA ILE A 380 -8.74 -12.94 20.06
C ILE A 380 -8.48 -12.30 18.70
N ASP A 381 -8.97 -12.93 17.62
CA ASP A 381 -8.68 -12.57 16.23
C ASP A 381 -9.20 -11.18 15.87
N VAL A 382 -10.37 -10.82 16.39
CA VAL A 382 -11.03 -9.55 16.14
C VAL A 382 -11.59 -8.97 17.43
N VAL A 383 -11.19 -7.76 17.75
CA VAL A 383 -11.82 -6.96 18.81
C VAL A 383 -12.06 -5.56 18.26
N ALA A 384 -13.30 -5.06 18.36
CA ALA A 384 -13.67 -3.72 17.98
C ALA A 384 -14.24 -2.95 19.17
N LEU A 385 -13.86 -1.67 19.29
CA LEU A 385 -14.17 -0.82 20.43
C LEU A 385 -14.94 0.43 20.01
N ASN A 386 -15.91 0.82 20.84
CA ASN A 386 -16.45 2.17 20.88
C ASN A 386 -16.24 2.73 22.30
N GLU A 387 -15.30 3.66 22.40
CA GLU A 387 -14.91 4.25 23.70
C GLU A 387 -16.03 5.08 24.32
N LYS A 388 -16.79 5.82 23.50
CA LYS A 388 -17.86 6.72 23.96
C LYS A 388 -19.07 5.95 24.49
N GLU A 389 -19.45 4.88 23.81
CA GLU A 389 -20.63 4.09 24.16
C GLU A 389 -20.31 2.89 25.06
N SER A 390 -19.02 2.68 25.39
CA SER A 390 -18.53 1.52 26.16
C SER A 390 -18.98 0.19 25.53
N LYS A 391 -18.95 0.09 24.20
CA LYS A 391 -19.27 -1.13 23.46
C LYS A 391 -18.03 -1.84 22.99
N ILE A 392 -18.02 -3.15 23.07
CA ILE A 392 -16.95 -4.01 22.58
C ILE A 392 -17.52 -5.20 21.81
N LEU A 393 -16.91 -5.49 20.67
CA LEU A 393 -17.21 -6.69 19.90
C LEU A 393 -16.01 -7.63 19.94
N PHE A 394 -16.26 -8.88 20.23
CA PHE A 394 -15.28 -9.97 20.16
C PHE A 394 -15.61 -10.88 18.99
N GLY A 395 -14.60 -11.24 18.20
CA GLY A 395 -14.73 -12.08 17.03
C GLY A 395 -13.68 -13.16 16.94
N GLU A 396 -14.11 -14.36 16.55
CA GLU A 396 -13.22 -15.49 16.25
C GLU A 396 -13.38 -15.88 14.79
N VAL A 397 -12.26 -16.21 14.12
CA VAL A 397 -12.20 -16.46 12.67
C VAL A 397 -11.67 -17.87 12.43
N LYS A 398 -12.43 -18.71 11.71
CA LYS A 398 -12.05 -20.11 11.44
C LYS A 398 -12.05 -20.41 9.95
N TRP A 399 -10.86 -20.64 9.41
CA TRP A 399 -10.65 -21.15 8.06
C TRP A 399 -10.46 -22.67 8.12
N SER A 400 -11.54 -23.40 8.38
CA SER A 400 -11.54 -24.84 8.48
C SER A 400 -12.55 -25.49 7.54
N ILE A 401 -12.39 -26.77 7.23
CA ILE A 401 -13.36 -27.57 6.47
C ILE A 401 -14.54 -28.04 7.33
N ARG A 402 -14.45 -27.91 8.65
CA ARG A 402 -15.51 -28.29 9.59
C ARG A 402 -16.32 -27.05 9.95
N PRO A 403 -17.66 -27.17 10.06
CA PRO A 403 -18.50 -26.11 10.58
C PRO A 403 -18.11 -25.73 12.01
N VAL A 404 -18.24 -24.44 12.33
CA VAL A 404 -17.96 -23.91 13.66
C VAL A 404 -19.08 -24.27 14.62
N GLY A 405 -18.72 -24.85 15.78
CA GLY A 405 -19.63 -25.28 16.82
C GLY A 405 -19.75 -24.30 17.99
N ILE A 406 -20.59 -24.66 18.96
CA ILE A 406 -20.84 -23.85 20.15
C ILE A 406 -19.60 -23.74 21.05
N ASP A 407 -18.72 -24.74 21.01
CA ASP A 407 -17.43 -24.79 21.71
C ASP A 407 -16.55 -23.57 21.38
N ILE A 408 -16.53 -23.12 20.14
CA ILE A 408 -15.78 -21.94 19.71
C ILE A 408 -16.38 -20.66 20.30
N MET A 409 -17.70 -20.54 20.37
CA MET A 409 -18.36 -19.42 21.02
C MET A 409 -18.09 -19.39 22.52
N GLU A 410 -18.11 -20.53 23.17
CA GLU A 410 -17.81 -20.64 24.59
C GLU A 410 -16.36 -20.27 24.90
N ASP A 411 -15.41 -20.73 24.07
CA ASP A 411 -14.00 -20.36 24.20
C ASP A 411 -13.81 -18.86 23.98
N LEU A 412 -14.46 -18.27 22.97
CA LEU A 412 -14.42 -16.82 22.73
C LEU A 412 -14.96 -16.04 23.94
N LYS A 413 -16.08 -16.46 24.54
CA LYS A 413 -16.61 -15.85 25.77
C LYS A 413 -15.66 -16.01 26.95
N ARG A 414 -14.96 -17.14 27.05
CA ARG A 414 -13.91 -17.36 28.08
C ARG A 414 -12.76 -16.37 27.89
N LYS A 415 -12.24 -16.24 26.67
CA LYS A 415 -11.17 -15.29 26.31
C LYS A 415 -11.59 -13.83 26.55
N ALA A 416 -12.82 -13.47 26.23
CA ALA A 416 -13.37 -12.13 26.43
C ALA A 416 -13.30 -11.68 27.90
N ARG A 417 -13.47 -12.61 28.85
CA ARG A 417 -13.32 -12.34 30.30
C ARG A 417 -11.90 -11.93 30.70
N CYS A 418 -10.88 -12.28 29.90
CA CYS A 418 -9.49 -11.88 30.13
C CYS A 418 -9.17 -10.46 29.66
N VAL A 419 -10.07 -9.83 28.91
CA VAL A 419 -9.86 -8.49 28.35
C VAL A 419 -10.21 -7.41 29.38
N GLU A 420 -9.21 -6.71 29.90
CA GLU A 420 -9.32 -5.69 30.96
C GLU A 420 -9.65 -4.28 30.36
N TRP A 421 -10.69 -4.17 29.58
CA TRP A 421 -11.16 -2.90 29.04
C TRP A 421 -12.59 -2.65 29.51
N LYS A 422 -12.83 -1.58 30.30
CA LYS A 422 -14.14 -1.16 30.86
C LYS A 422 -15.02 -2.34 31.35
N LYS A 423 -14.43 -3.31 31.99
CA LYS A 423 -15.01 -4.65 32.28
C LYS A 423 -16.35 -4.60 32.99
N GLU A 424 -16.54 -3.63 33.88
CA GLU A 424 -17.76 -3.49 34.71
C GLU A 424 -18.89 -2.71 33.98
N GLU A 425 -18.56 -1.96 32.91
CA GLU A 425 -19.48 -1.01 32.27
C GLU A 425 -19.76 -1.33 30.80
N ARG A 426 -18.97 -2.24 30.20
CA ARG A 426 -19.02 -2.49 28.77
C ARG A 426 -20.19 -3.35 28.35
N GLN A 427 -20.76 -3.03 27.20
CA GLN A 427 -21.70 -3.89 26.49
C GLN A 427 -20.94 -4.77 25.50
N GLU A 428 -21.11 -6.08 25.59
CA GLU A 428 -20.40 -7.08 24.81
C GLU A 428 -21.21 -7.59 23.63
N TYR A 429 -20.60 -7.65 22.46
CA TYR A 429 -21.11 -8.25 21.24
C TYR A 429 -20.17 -9.37 20.81
N TYR A 430 -20.69 -10.40 20.15
CA TYR A 430 -19.92 -11.54 19.71
C TYR A 430 -20.20 -11.86 18.25
N CYS A 431 -19.18 -12.20 17.47
CA CYS A 431 -19.33 -12.65 16.10
C CYS A 431 -18.37 -13.79 15.77
N LEU A 432 -18.77 -14.63 14.84
CA LEU A 432 -17.95 -15.73 14.35
C LEU A 432 -17.87 -15.68 12.83
N PHE A 433 -16.68 -15.92 12.30
CA PHE A 433 -16.44 -16.07 10.88
C PHE A 433 -16.03 -17.50 10.56
N SER A 434 -16.71 -18.13 9.63
CA SER A 434 -16.47 -19.52 9.25
C SER A 434 -16.46 -19.68 7.75
N ARG A 435 -15.46 -20.40 7.22
CA ARG A 435 -15.42 -20.85 5.82
C ARG A 435 -16.55 -21.84 5.52
N SER A 436 -16.78 -22.78 6.42
CA SER A 436 -17.67 -23.94 6.21
C SER A 436 -19.02 -23.84 6.89
N GLY A 437 -19.40 -22.62 7.36
CA GLY A 437 -20.65 -22.37 8.04
C GLY A 437 -20.63 -22.80 9.53
N PHE A 438 -21.81 -22.98 10.09
CA PHE A 438 -22.03 -23.19 11.51
C PHE A 438 -22.87 -24.43 11.77
N THR A 439 -22.68 -25.05 12.92
CA THR A 439 -23.50 -26.20 13.32
C THR A 439 -24.92 -25.77 13.67
N GLU A 440 -25.91 -26.66 13.51
CA GLU A 440 -27.29 -26.35 13.88
C GLU A 440 -27.46 -25.94 15.34
N ALA A 441 -26.65 -26.53 16.24
CA ALA A 441 -26.65 -26.19 17.65
C ALA A 441 -26.19 -24.75 17.96
N LEU A 442 -25.40 -24.15 17.07
CA LEU A 442 -24.94 -22.76 17.21
C LEU A 442 -25.91 -21.76 16.58
N ILE A 443 -26.70 -22.19 15.57
CA ILE A 443 -27.66 -21.31 14.86
C ILE A 443 -28.95 -21.18 15.66
N LYS A 444 -29.36 -22.23 16.41
CA LYS A 444 -30.52 -22.23 17.32
C LYS A 444 -30.18 -21.50 18.62
#